data_5519d5a6a37bd42f9d9ddc773c3145aa
#
_entry.id   5519d5a6a37bd42f9d9ddc773c3145aa
#
_cell.length_a   1.000
_cell.length_b   1.000
_cell.length_c   1.000
_cell.angle_alpha   90.00
_cell.angle_beta   90.00
_cell.angle_gamma   90.00
#
_symmetry.space_group_name_H-M   'P 1'
#
loop_
_entity.id
_entity.type
_entity.pdbx_description
1 polymer ?
#
loop_
_entity_poly.entity_id
_entity_poly.type
_entity_poly.pdbx_seq_one_letter_code
_entity_poly.pdbx_strand_id
1 'polypeptide(L)'
;MEQIKKHDKRNLESIPVGSLGLVPVTGCEDMGKEIDYFLTQWRAERESEHKNSLAFAGYQCPTYIVNVDLPRFGTGEGKGVMKQSVRGMDLYLLVDVVNYSKTYRMFGETNHMSPDDHYANLKRTIAAIGGKARRITVIMPYLYEGRQHKRSMRESLDCALALQELVHMGVDNIITFDAHDPRVQNAIPLSGFDTVQPAYQFIKGLLRHVDGLHIDARHMMVISPDEGGMGRAVFFANVLGLDLGMFYKRRDYTKIINLSLIHI
;
A
#
# COMPACT_ATOMS: atom_id res chain seq x y z
N MET A 1 -1.79 -6.20 44.78
CA MET A 1 -0.98 -6.31 43.54
C MET A 1 -1.32 -7.52 42.66
N GLU A 2 -2.12 -8.46 43.14
CA GLU A 2 -2.53 -9.66 42.37
C GLU A 2 -3.78 -9.50 41.50
N GLN A 3 -4.59 -8.48 41.73
CA GLN A 3 -5.84 -8.27 40.95
C GLN A 3 -5.62 -7.56 39.60
N ILE A 4 -4.48 -6.90 39.40
CA ILE A 4 -4.19 -6.20 38.10
C ILE A 4 -3.71 -7.19 37.03
N LYS A 5 -3.13 -8.33 37.43
CA LYS A 5 -2.67 -9.37 36.47
C LYS A 5 -3.79 -10.23 35.87
N LYS A 6 -5.01 -10.20 36.43
CA LYS A 6 -6.13 -10.97 35.89
C LYS A 6 -6.89 -10.30 34.73
N HIS A 7 -6.65 -9.01 34.48
CA HIS A 7 -7.29 -8.29 33.37
C HIS A 7 -6.53 -8.35 32.05
N ASP A 8 -5.28 -8.80 32.07
CA ASP A 8 -4.43 -8.84 30.86
C ASP A 8 -4.54 -10.15 30.05
N LYS A 9 -5.46 -11.04 30.44
CA LYS A 9 -5.78 -12.27 29.69
C LYS A 9 -7.08 -12.19 28.91
N ARG A 10 -7.59 -11.04 28.61
CA ARG A 10 -8.51 -10.91 27.50
C ARG A 10 -7.64 -10.93 26.22
N ASN A 11 -7.21 -12.15 25.85
CA ASN A 11 -6.83 -12.38 24.50
C ASN A 11 -7.92 -11.82 23.61
N LEU A 12 -7.63 -10.75 22.90
CA LEU A 12 -8.44 -10.25 21.80
C LEU A 12 -8.32 -11.27 20.66
N GLU A 13 -8.75 -12.49 20.92
CA GLU A 13 -8.91 -13.54 19.92
C GLU A 13 -10.17 -13.21 19.14
N SER A 14 -10.04 -12.25 18.20
CA SER A 14 -11.11 -12.01 17.25
C SER A 14 -11.23 -13.22 16.34
N ILE A 15 -12.46 -13.68 16.14
CA ILE A 15 -12.75 -14.70 15.11
C ILE A 15 -12.31 -14.13 13.76
N PRO A 16 -11.49 -14.84 12.97
CA PRO A 16 -11.08 -14.39 11.66
C PRO A 16 -12.30 -14.11 10.77
N VAL A 17 -12.22 -13.06 9.97
CA VAL A 17 -13.27 -12.69 9.00
C VAL A 17 -13.49 -13.80 7.99
N GLY A 18 -12.41 -14.42 7.54
CA GLY A 18 -12.37 -15.54 6.60
C GLY A 18 -10.98 -16.11 6.50
N SER A 19 -10.77 -17.16 5.71
CA SER A 19 -9.45 -17.64 5.38
C SER A 19 -8.67 -16.56 4.62
N LEU A 20 -7.43 -16.31 5.04
CA LEU A 20 -6.58 -15.28 4.43
C LEU A 20 -6.19 -15.66 3.01
N GLY A 21 -6.27 -14.70 2.09
CA GLY A 21 -5.75 -14.82 0.74
C GLY A 21 -4.99 -13.56 0.31
N LEU A 22 -3.78 -13.75 -0.21
CA LEU A 22 -2.93 -12.68 -0.71
C LEU A 22 -2.91 -12.75 -2.24
N VAL A 23 -3.36 -11.71 -2.92
CA VAL A 23 -3.45 -11.64 -4.39
C VAL A 23 -2.43 -10.63 -4.91
N PRO A 24 -1.21 -11.04 -5.28
CA PRO A 24 -0.28 -10.14 -5.95
C PRO A 24 -0.78 -9.85 -7.38
N VAL A 25 -1.13 -8.60 -7.65
CA VAL A 25 -1.43 -8.13 -9.00
C VAL A 25 -0.13 -7.95 -9.78
N THR A 26 -0.18 -7.94 -11.11
CA THR A 26 1.00 -7.82 -11.98
C THR A 26 2.00 -6.77 -11.46
N GLY A 27 3.22 -7.22 -11.21
CA GLY A 27 4.30 -6.38 -10.68
C GLY A 27 4.54 -6.51 -9.18
N CYS A 28 3.64 -7.19 -8.45
CA CYS A 28 3.76 -7.41 -7.01
C CYS A 28 4.09 -8.87 -6.66
N GLU A 29 4.50 -9.68 -7.63
CA GLU A 29 4.70 -11.13 -7.43
C GLU A 29 5.79 -11.41 -6.36
N ASP A 30 6.90 -10.68 -6.41
CA ASP A 30 8.00 -10.88 -5.47
C ASP A 30 7.67 -10.33 -4.08
N MET A 31 7.06 -9.15 -4.00
CA MET A 31 6.52 -8.62 -2.74
C MET A 31 5.51 -9.60 -2.11
N GLY A 32 4.65 -10.18 -2.92
CA GLY A 32 3.69 -11.19 -2.47
C GLY A 32 4.37 -12.42 -1.86
N LYS A 33 5.42 -12.93 -2.49
CA LYS A 33 6.21 -14.07 -1.96
C LYS A 33 6.89 -13.73 -0.64
N GLU A 34 7.46 -12.53 -0.50
CA GLU A 34 8.10 -12.11 0.74
C GLU A 34 7.08 -11.98 1.88
N ILE A 35 5.93 -11.38 1.62
CA ILE A 35 4.85 -11.28 2.60
C ILE A 35 4.35 -12.68 2.99
N ASP A 36 4.12 -13.55 2.02
CA ASP A 36 3.70 -14.94 2.25
C ASP A 36 4.69 -15.71 3.13
N TYR A 37 5.99 -15.56 2.85
CA TYR A 37 7.04 -16.13 3.66
C TYR A 37 6.94 -15.69 5.12
N PHE A 38 6.83 -14.38 5.41
CA PHE A 38 6.70 -13.90 6.77
C PHE A 38 5.41 -14.36 7.44
N LEU A 39 4.30 -14.38 6.73
CA LEU A 39 3.03 -14.86 7.25
C LEU A 39 3.10 -16.33 7.65
N THR A 40 3.69 -17.16 6.82
CA THR A 40 3.85 -18.60 7.10
C THR A 40 4.79 -18.82 8.28
N GLN A 41 5.91 -18.08 8.38
CA GLN A 41 6.83 -18.16 9.52
C GLN A 41 6.15 -17.75 10.83
N TRP A 42 5.48 -16.60 10.87
CA TRP A 42 4.78 -16.15 12.09
C TRP A 42 3.68 -17.10 12.52
N ARG A 43 3.02 -17.77 11.59
CA ARG A 43 2.04 -18.81 11.91
C ARG A 43 2.68 -20.04 12.53
N ALA A 44 3.82 -20.49 11.98
CA ALA A 44 4.57 -21.62 12.52
C ALA A 44 5.14 -21.31 13.92
N GLU A 45 5.70 -20.12 14.13
CA GLU A 45 6.17 -19.66 15.45
C GLU A 45 5.03 -19.67 16.47
N ARG A 46 3.88 -19.14 16.10
CA ARG A 46 2.70 -19.06 16.96
C ARG A 46 2.18 -20.46 17.34
N GLU A 47 2.29 -21.42 16.43
CA GLU A 47 1.95 -22.81 16.71
C GLU A 47 2.92 -23.43 17.71
N SER A 48 4.22 -23.24 17.50
CA SER A 48 5.26 -23.78 18.40
C SER A 48 5.17 -23.23 19.82
N GLU A 49 4.66 -21.98 19.97
CA GLU A 49 4.42 -21.36 21.28
C GLU A 49 3.07 -21.74 21.92
N HIS A 50 2.34 -22.68 21.34
CA HIS A 50 0.98 -23.07 21.77
C HIS A 50 0.00 -21.90 21.93
N LYS A 51 0.19 -20.84 21.13
CA LYS A 51 -0.68 -19.65 21.11
C LYS A 51 -1.83 -19.78 20.11
N ASN A 52 -2.12 -20.99 19.66
CA ASN A 52 -3.21 -21.25 18.75
C ASN A 52 -4.54 -21.37 19.52
N SER A 53 -5.52 -20.55 19.19
CA SER A 53 -6.88 -20.80 19.61
C SER A 53 -7.61 -21.65 18.58
N LEU A 54 -8.71 -22.32 19.01
CA LEU A 54 -9.59 -23.04 18.10
C LEU A 54 -10.15 -22.17 16.99
N ALA A 55 -10.26 -20.83 17.22
CA ALA A 55 -10.69 -19.87 16.21
C ALA A 55 -9.75 -19.80 15.00
N PHE A 56 -8.49 -20.20 15.14
CA PHE A 56 -7.49 -20.21 14.07
C PHE A 56 -7.23 -21.62 13.50
N ALA A 57 -7.89 -22.65 14.03
CA ALA A 57 -7.77 -23.99 13.49
C ALA A 57 -8.24 -24.03 12.01
N GLY A 58 -7.41 -24.60 11.14
CA GLY A 58 -7.65 -24.65 9.70
C GLY A 58 -7.28 -23.40 8.90
N TYR A 59 -6.74 -22.35 9.54
CA TYR A 59 -6.20 -21.17 8.84
C TYR A 59 -4.71 -21.27 8.53
N GLN A 60 -4.08 -22.33 8.94
CA GLN A 60 -2.71 -22.64 8.53
C GLN A 60 -2.71 -23.26 7.14
N CYS A 61 -1.87 -22.73 6.27
CA CYS A 61 -1.67 -23.27 4.94
C CYS A 61 -0.21 -23.07 4.51
N PRO A 62 0.29 -23.89 3.57
CA PRO A 62 1.67 -23.75 3.10
C PRO A 62 1.93 -22.45 2.35
N THR A 63 0.88 -21.80 1.84
CA THR A 63 0.93 -20.50 1.20
C THR A 63 -0.43 -19.80 1.27
N TYR A 64 -0.41 -18.49 1.42
CA TYR A 64 -1.59 -17.63 1.36
C TYR A 64 -1.78 -17.01 -0.02
N ILE A 65 -0.87 -17.27 -0.97
CA ILE A 65 -0.95 -16.69 -2.31
C ILE A 65 -2.15 -17.27 -3.07
N VAL A 66 -2.95 -16.36 -3.59
CA VAL A 66 -4.05 -16.62 -4.51
C VAL A 66 -3.67 -16.06 -5.87
N ASN A 67 -3.54 -16.92 -6.87
CA ASN A 67 -3.06 -16.52 -8.17
C ASN A 67 -4.18 -15.91 -9.04
N VAL A 68 -3.84 -14.85 -9.76
CA VAL A 68 -4.65 -14.20 -10.77
C VAL A 68 -3.87 -14.09 -12.08
N ASP A 69 -4.48 -14.43 -13.19
CA ASP A 69 -3.94 -14.16 -14.52
C ASP A 69 -4.57 -12.89 -15.09
N LEU A 70 -3.76 -12.05 -15.68
CA LEU A 70 -4.17 -10.78 -16.27
C LEU A 70 -3.69 -10.67 -17.72
N PRO A 71 -4.15 -11.60 -18.60
CA PRO A 71 -3.73 -11.60 -20.00
C PRO A 71 -4.24 -10.37 -20.75
N ARG A 72 -3.45 -9.95 -21.75
CA ARG A 72 -3.79 -8.90 -22.71
C ARG A 72 -4.08 -9.48 -24.07
N PHE A 73 -5.09 -8.96 -24.74
CA PHE A 73 -5.33 -9.20 -26.15
C PHE A 73 -4.36 -8.36 -27.00
N GLY A 74 -4.22 -8.69 -28.28
CA GLY A 74 -3.35 -7.95 -29.19
C GLY A 74 -3.69 -6.47 -29.36
N THR A 75 -4.92 -6.09 -29.07
CA THR A 75 -5.43 -4.70 -29.04
C THR A 75 -5.06 -3.94 -27.76
N GLY A 76 -4.44 -4.62 -26.77
CA GLY A 76 -4.12 -4.03 -25.45
C GLY A 76 -5.21 -4.20 -24.40
N GLU A 77 -6.42 -4.63 -24.77
CA GLU A 77 -7.48 -4.96 -23.81
C GLU A 77 -7.07 -6.11 -22.90
N GLY A 78 -7.50 -6.08 -21.64
CA GLY A 78 -7.16 -7.11 -20.67
C GLY A 78 -8.38 -7.77 -20.05
N LYS A 79 -8.18 -8.93 -19.43
CA LYS A 79 -9.17 -9.58 -18.56
C LYS A 79 -8.50 -10.09 -17.29
N GLY A 80 -9.28 -10.26 -16.22
CA GLY A 80 -8.86 -10.92 -14.98
C GLY A 80 -9.39 -12.34 -14.91
N VAL A 81 -8.57 -13.29 -14.46
CA VAL A 81 -8.95 -14.69 -14.28
C VAL A 81 -8.40 -15.18 -12.95
N MET A 82 -9.27 -15.39 -11.96
CA MET A 82 -8.87 -16.05 -10.71
C MET A 82 -8.57 -17.54 -10.98
N LYS A 83 -7.43 -18.02 -10.50
CA LYS A 83 -6.98 -19.41 -10.73
C LYS A 83 -7.57 -20.40 -9.74
N GLN A 84 -8.17 -19.91 -8.66
CA GLN A 84 -8.78 -20.73 -7.62
C GLN A 84 -10.02 -20.05 -7.03
N SER A 85 -10.82 -20.81 -6.29
CA SER A 85 -11.99 -20.27 -5.61
C SER A 85 -11.57 -19.34 -4.47
N VAL A 86 -12.18 -18.17 -4.41
CA VAL A 86 -11.98 -17.16 -3.37
C VAL A 86 -13.21 -16.98 -2.48
N ARG A 87 -14.15 -17.90 -2.57
CA ARG A 87 -15.42 -17.84 -1.83
C ARG A 87 -15.20 -17.81 -0.32
N GLY A 88 -15.71 -16.76 0.32
CA GLY A 88 -15.64 -16.58 1.76
C GLY A 88 -14.26 -16.20 2.30
N MET A 89 -13.28 -15.97 1.44
CA MET A 89 -11.94 -15.55 1.86
C MET A 89 -11.89 -14.07 2.25
N ASP A 90 -10.94 -13.75 3.13
CA ASP A 90 -10.49 -12.40 3.45
C ASP A 90 -9.28 -12.09 2.55
N LEU A 91 -9.50 -11.31 1.51
CA LEU A 91 -8.52 -11.08 0.44
C LEU A 91 -7.76 -9.76 0.62
N TYR A 92 -6.46 -9.84 0.41
CA TYR A 92 -5.55 -8.70 0.34
C TYR A 92 -4.94 -8.62 -1.05
N LEU A 93 -5.32 -7.62 -1.82
CA LEU A 93 -4.83 -7.38 -3.18
C LEU A 93 -3.64 -6.43 -3.12
N LEU A 94 -2.47 -6.89 -3.58
CA LEU A 94 -1.26 -6.08 -3.67
C LEU A 94 -1.16 -5.46 -5.06
N VAL A 95 -1.02 -4.15 -5.15
CA VAL A 95 -0.84 -3.44 -6.42
C VAL A 95 0.20 -2.32 -6.29
N ASP A 96 1.21 -2.36 -7.15
CA ASP A 96 2.19 -1.29 -7.32
C ASP A 96 1.88 -0.55 -8.62
N VAL A 97 1.19 0.57 -8.51
CA VAL A 97 0.76 1.36 -9.67
C VAL A 97 1.88 2.10 -10.38
N VAL A 98 3.06 2.21 -9.77
CA VAL A 98 4.21 2.90 -10.35
C VAL A 98 5.28 1.97 -10.90
N ASN A 99 5.01 0.68 -10.98
CA ASN A 99 5.95 -0.32 -11.49
C ASN A 99 6.09 -0.24 -13.02
N TYR A 100 6.97 0.63 -13.49
CA TYR A 100 7.25 0.84 -14.89
C TYR A 100 8.04 -0.32 -15.56
N SER A 101 8.56 -1.28 -14.78
CA SER A 101 9.33 -2.40 -15.32
C SER A 101 8.48 -3.44 -16.07
N LYS A 102 7.17 -3.47 -15.78
CA LYS A 102 6.26 -4.42 -16.43
C LYS A 102 5.82 -3.92 -17.80
N THR A 103 5.77 -4.85 -18.74
CA THR A 103 5.42 -4.55 -20.13
C THR A 103 4.33 -5.48 -20.66
N TYR A 104 3.65 -5.05 -21.71
CA TYR A 104 2.73 -5.87 -22.50
C TYR A 104 2.87 -5.55 -23.98
N ARG A 105 2.39 -6.45 -24.83
CA ARG A 105 2.39 -6.23 -26.29
C ARG A 105 1.02 -5.72 -26.74
N MET A 106 1.04 -4.70 -27.60
CA MET A 106 -0.13 -4.13 -28.25
C MET A 106 0.21 -3.81 -29.70
N PHE A 107 -0.54 -4.37 -30.64
CA PHE A 107 -0.29 -4.26 -32.11
C PHE A 107 1.14 -4.64 -32.50
N GLY A 108 1.74 -5.60 -31.79
CA GLY A 108 3.11 -6.05 -32.03
C GLY A 108 4.20 -5.26 -31.31
N GLU A 109 3.90 -4.09 -30.81
CA GLU A 109 4.83 -3.22 -30.07
C GLU A 109 4.86 -3.55 -28.57
N THR A 110 6.00 -3.32 -27.94
CA THR A 110 6.17 -3.47 -26.49
C THR A 110 5.88 -2.16 -25.80
N ASN A 111 4.93 -2.17 -24.87
CA ASN A 111 4.50 -1.01 -24.11
C ASN A 111 4.77 -1.24 -22.62
N HIS A 112 5.33 -0.24 -21.94
CA HIS A 112 5.43 -0.25 -20.50
C HIS A 112 4.06 0.01 -19.87
N MET A 113 3.77 -0.68 -18.76
CA MET A 113 2.54 -0.45 -18.03
C MET A 113 2.56 0.93 -17.35
N SER A 114 1.55 1.71 -17.64
CA SER A 114 1.28 2.98 -16.94
C SER A 114 0.60 2.75 -15.58
N PRO A 115 0.52 3.77 -14.71
CA PRO A 115 -0.32 3.72 -13.51
C PRO A 115 -1.77 3.30 -13.81
N ASP A 116 -2.33 3.78 -14.92
CA ASP A 116 -3.69 3.44 -15.36
C ASP A 116 -3.81 1.95 -15.74
N ASP A 117 -2.79 1.37 -16.38
CA ASP A 117 -2.74 -0.05 -16.70
C ASP A 117 -2.76 -0.92 -15.44
N HIS A 118 -1.97 -0.56 -14.43
CA HIS A 118 -1.94 -1.25 -13.14
C HIS A 118 -3.27 -1.10 -12.40
N TYR A 119 -3.82 0.11 -12.36
CA TYR A 119 -5.12 0.36 -11.76
C TYR A 119 -6.25 -0.38 -12.47
N ALA A 120 -6.23 -0.43 -13.80
CA ALA A 120 -7.17 -1.23 -14.59
C ALA A 120 -7.03 -2.73 -14.30
N ASN A 121 -5.80 -3.24 -14.08
CA ASN A 121 -5.58 -4.62 -13.69
C ASN A 121 -6.12 -4.93 -12.30
N LEU A 122 -5.99 -4.00 -11.33
CA LEU A 122 -6.63 -4.10 -10.03
C LEU A 122 -8.15 -4.24 -10.17
N LYS A 123 -8.79 -3.37 -10.96
CA LYS A 123 -10.24 -3.43 -11.21
C LYS A 123 -10.67 -4.75 -11.86
N ARG A 124 -9.91 -5.26 -12.82
CA ARG A 124 -10.16 -6.57 -13.44
C ARG A 124 -10.04 -7.72 -12.43
N THR A 125 -9.11 -7.62 -11.49
CA THR A 125 -8.96 -8.60 -10.41
C THR A 125 -10.18 -8.58 -9.50
N ILE A 126 -10.63 -7.40 -9.06
CA ILE A 126 -11.84 -7.25 -8.22
C ILE A 126 -13.07 -7.78 -8.96
N ALA A 127 -13.22 -7.45 -10.25
CA ALA A 127 -14.31 -7.95 -11.07
C ALA A 127 -14.29 -9.49 -11.22
N ALA A 128 -13.10 -10.09 -11.33
CA ALA A 128 -12.95 -11.55 -11.42
C ALA A 128 -13.27 -12.26 -10.08
N ILE A 129 -13.07 -11.60 -8.94
CA ILE A 129 -13.52 -12.09 -7.62
C ILE A 129 -15.05 -12.16 -7.58
N GLY A 130 -15.73 -11.24 -8.25
CA GLY A 130 -17.17 -11.29 -8.51
C GLY A 130 -18.04 -11.27 -7.25
N GLY A 131 -17.65 -10.53 -6.22
CA GLY A 131 -18.39 -10.39 -4.96
C GLY A 131 -18.44 -11.68 -4.11
N LYS A 132 -17.56 -12.65 -4.35
CA LYS A 132 -17.56 -13.95 -3.64
C LYS A 132 -16.64 -13.97 -2.43
N ALA A 133 -15.71 -13.04 -2.33
CA ALA A 133 -14.88 -12.86 -1.14
C ALA A 133 -15.74 -12.40 0.05
N ARG A 134 -15.27 -12.68 1.25
CA ARG A 134 -15.91 -12.19 2.48
C ARG A 134 -15.55 -10.71 2.73
N ARG A 135 -14.30 -10.34 2.42
CA ARG A 135 -13.78 -8.98 2.53
C ARG A 135 -12.69 -8.77 1.48
N ILE A 136 -12.57 -7.57 0.95
CA ILE A 136 -11.49 -7.18 0.04
C ILE A 136 -10.77 -5.98 0.64
N THR A 137 -9.48 -6.15 0.89
CA THR A 137 -8.55 -5.07 1.24
C THR A 137 -7.56 -4.86 0.11
N VAL A 138 -7.40 -3.63 -0.34
CA VAL A 138 -6.37 -3.25 -1.32
C VAL A 138 -5.16 -2.67 -0.59
N ILE A 139 -3.97 -3.23 -0.83
CA ILE A 139 -2.70 -2.67 -0.40
C ILE A 139 -2.03 -2.04 -1.61
N MET A 140 -1.93 -0.73 -1.58
CA MET A 140 -1.38 0.09 -2.65
C MET A 140 -0.27 0.98 -2.06
N PRO A 141 0.99 0.51 -2.04
CA PRO A 141 2.10 1.22 -1.40
C PRO A 141 2.23 2.67 -1.85
N TYR A 142 2.09 2.92 -3.15
CA TYR A 142 1.94 4.26 -3.72
C TYR A 142 0.48 4.47 -4.13
N LEU A 143 -0.19 5.44 -3.51
CA LEU A 143 -1.60 5.69 -3.76
C LEU A 143 -1.82 6.22 -5.19
N TYR A 144 -2.62 5.51 -5.99
CA TYR A 144 -2.98 5.91 -7.34
C TYR A 144 -3.63 7.30 -7.32
N GLU A 145 -3.15 8.20 -8.20
CA GLU A 145 -3.57 9.61 -8.28
C GLU A 145 -3.45 10.40 -6.95
N GLY A 146 -2.64 9.93 -5.99
CA GLY A 146 -2.48 10.56 -4.68
C GLY A 146 -2.03 12.02 -4.71
N ARG A 147 -1.37 12.47 -5.81
CA ARG A 147 -1.01 13.88 -6.00
C ARG A 147 -2.19 14.74 -6.45
N GLN A 148 -3.23 14.14 -7.04
CA GLN A 148 -4.47 14.81 -7.47
C GLN A 148 -5.53 14.72 -6.35
N HIS A 149 -5.14 15.18 -5.16
CA HIS A 149 -5.92 15.09 -3.91
C HIS A 149 -6.80 16.31 -3.64
N LYS A 150 -6.60 17.42 -4.35
CA LYS A 150 -7.36 18.65 -4.22
C LYS A 150 -7.57 19.32 -5.56
N ARG A 151 -8.60 20.13 -5.63
CA ARG A 151 -8.96 20.91 -6.81
C ARG A 151 -8.68 22.39 -6.52
N SER A 152 -7.94 23.06 -7.39
CA SER A 152 -7.63 24.48 -7.27
C SER A 152 -8.36 25.30 -8.34
N MET A 153 -8.64 24.69 -9.49
CA MET A 153 -9.29 25.31 -10.64
C MET A 153 -10.30 24.33 -11.27
N ARG A 154 -10.40 24.32 -12.61
CA ARG A 154 -11.23 23.40 -13.39
C ARG A 154 -10.47 22.11 -13.66
N GLU A 155 -10.22 21.36 -12.61
CA GLU A 155 -9.42 20.14 -12.62
C GLU A 155 -10.29 18.95 -12.25
N SER A 156 -9.91 17.76 -12.69
CA SER A 156 -10.45 16.51 -12.16
C SER A 156 -10.01 16.31 -10.70
N LEU A 157 -10.66 15.41 -10.00
CA LEU A 157 -10.29 15.02 -8.63
C LEU A 157 -10.07 13.50 -8.60
N ASP A 158 -9.03 13.07 -9.31
CA ASP A 158 -8.87 11.67 -9.71
C ASP A 158 -8.61 10.75 -8.51
N CYS A 159 -7.89 11.21 -7.49
CA CYS A 159 -7.70 10.42 -6.28
C CYS A 159 -9.04 10.07 -5.60
N ALA A 160 -9.91 11.05 -5.43
CA ALA A 160 -11.21 10.82 -4.81
C ALA A 160 -12.11 9.91 -5.66
N LEU A 161 -12.12 10.11 -6.98
CA LEU A 161 -12.87 9.27 -7.91
C LEU A 161 -12.39 7.82 -7.88
N ALA A 162 -11.07 7.60 -7.88
CA ALA A 162 -10.48 6.27 -7.81
C ALA A 162 -10.82 5.55 -6.50
N LEU A 163 -10.73 6.23 -5.36
CA LEU A 163 -11.12 5.67 -4.07
C LEU A 163 -12.60 5.28 -4.04
N GLN A 164 -13.48 6.16 -4.52
CA GLN A 164 -14.91 5.90 -4.60
C GLN A 164 -15.24 4.74 -5.56
N GLU A 165 -14.55 4.65 -6.70
CA GLU A 165 -14.70 3.56 -7.66
C GLU A 165 -14.38 2.21 -7.01
N LEU A 166 -13.25 2.11 -6.29
CA LEU A 166 -12.88 0.88 -5.59
C LEU A 166 -13.92 0.47 -4.53
N VAL A 167 -14.41 1.43 -3.75
CA VAL A 167 -15.46 1.16 -2.76
C VAL A 167 -16.76 0.70 -3.43
N HIS A 168 -17.18 1.32 -4.52
CA HIS A 168 -18.35 0.89 -5.29
C HIS A 168 -18.18 -0.51 -5.90
N MET A 169 -16.94 -0.92 -6.20
CA MET A 169 -16.63 -2.26 -6.65
C MET A 169 -16.58 -3.31 -5.53
N GLY A 170 -16.79 -2.90 -4.26
CA GLY A 170 -16.84 -3.80 -3.11
C GLY A 170 -15.52 -3.94 -2.35
N VAL A 171 -14.62 -2.95 -2.45
CA VAL A 171 -13.44 -2.87 -1.59
C VAL A 171 -13.84 -2.31 -0.23
N ASP A 172 -13.53 -3.04 0.83
CA ASP A 172 -13.84 -2.67 2.21
C ASP A 172 -12.77 -1.75 2.82
N ASN A 173 -11.50 -2.04 2.53
CA ASN A 173 -10.38 -1.29 3.11
C ASN A 173 -9.31 -0.99 2.05
N ILE A 174 -8.66 0.16 2.21
CA ILE A 174 -7.51 0.56 1.39
C ILE A 174 -6.36 0.90 2.34
N ILE A 175 -5.18 0.28 2.10
CA ILE A 175 -3.96 0.51 2.85
C ILE A 175 -2.92 1.11 1.90
N THR A 176 -2.34 2.23 2.28
CA THR A 176 -1.25 2.88 1.52
C THR A 176 -0.13 3.30 2.46
N PHE A 177 1.05 3.63 1.89
CA PHE A 177 2.15 4.17 2.67
C PHE A 177 2.29 5.66 2.41
N ASP A 178 2.34 6.45 3.50
CA ASP A 178 2.62 7.87 3.48
C ASP A 178 1.85 8.63 2.38
N ALA A 179 0.52 8.56 2.42
CA ALA A 179 -0.33 9.26 1.47
C ALA A 179 0.11 10.74 1.34
N HIS A 180 0.19 11.25 0.11
CA HIS A 180 0.61 12.62 -0.17
C HIS A 180 -0.19 13.64 0.64
N ASP A 181 -1.48 13.41 0.79
CA ASP A 181 -2.38 14.10 1.71
C ASP A 181 -3.33 13.08 2.35
N PRO A 182 -3.24 12.79 3.65
CA PRO A 182 -4.09 11.79 4.30
C PRO A 182 -5.58 12.16 4.32
N ARG A 183 -5.93 13.42 4.03
CA ARG A 183 -7.34 13.87 3.95
C ARG A 183 -8.10 13.28 2.77
N VAL A 184 -7.43 12.58 1.83
CA VAL A 184 -8.09 11.84 0.74
C VAL A 184 -9.08 10.81 1.27
N GLN A 185 -8.89 10.30 2.49
CA GLN A 185 -9.84 9.42 3.18
C GLN A 185 -11.25 10.02 3.30
N ASN A 186 -11.37 11.36 3.30
CA ASN A 186 -12.67 12.03 3.36
C ASN A 186 -13.56 11.75 2.14
N ALA A 187 -12.99 11.23 1.04
CA ALA A 187 -13.77 10.82 -0.13
C ALA A 187 -14.57 9.53 0.11
N ILE A 188 -14.18 8.73 1.11
CA ILE A 188 -14.75 7.42 1.42
C ILE A 188 -14.99 7.25 2.94
N PRO A 189 -15.80 8.11 3.58
CA PRO A 189 -15.89 8.23 5.04
C PRO A 189 -16.47 6.99 5.75
N LEU A 190 -17.08 6.07 5.02
CA LEU A 190 -17.67 4.83 5.56
C LEU A 190 -16.83 3.58 5.26
N SER A 191 -15.67 3.73 4.63
CA SER A 191 -14.76 2.62 4.29
C SER A 191 -13.45 2.76 5.03
N GLY A 192 -12.76 1.64 5.28
CA GLY A 192 -11.46 1.65 5.91
C GLY A 192 -10.40 2.30 5.00
N PHE A 193 -9.62 3.21 5.57
CA PHE A 193 -8.46 3.80 4.90
C PHE A 193 -7.33 3.97 5.90
N ASP A 194 -6.23 3.28 5.65
CA ASP A 194 -5.04 3.33 6.49
C ASP A 194 -3.85 3.87 5.70
N THR A 195 -3.20 4.89 6.26
CA THR A 195 -1.92 5.38 5.75
C THR A 195 -0.81 5.04 6.73
N VAL A 196 0.05 4.09 6.35
CA VAL A 196 1.14 3.61 7.20
C VAL A 196 2.33 4.56 7.06
N GLN A 197 2.83 5.04 8.20
CA GLN A 197 4.01 5.91 8.23
C GLN A 197 5.29 5.08 8.16
N PRO A 198 6.16 5.27 7.14
CA PRO A 198 7.36 4.47 6.96
C PRO A 198 8.54 4.92 7.82
N ALA A 199 8.40 5.98 8.61
CA ALA A 199 9.48 6.62 9.36
C ALA A 199 10.29 5.63 10.22
N TYR A 200 9.62 4.72 10.92
CA TYR A 200 10.31 3.70 11.72
C TYR A 200 11.23 2.81 10.86
N GLN A 201 10.76 2.39 9.70
CA GLN A 201 11.53 1.53 8.80
C GLN A 201 12.72 2.28 8.19
N PHE A 202 12.56 3.56 7.85
CA PHE A 202 13.66 4.40 7.38
C PHE A 202 14.73 4.59 8.47
N ILE A 203 14.34 4.91 9.70
CA ILE A 203 15.29 5.07 10.82
C ILE A 203 16.02 3.75 11.06
N LYS A 204 15.30 2.64 11.10
CA LYS A 204 15.89 1.30 11.26
C LYS A 204 16.84 0.95 10.11
N GLY A 205 16.50 1.33 8.88
CA GLY A 205 17.34 1.16 7.70
C GLY A 205 18.62 1.99 7.81
N LEU A 206 18.53 3.26 8.17
CA LEU A 206 19.68 4.14 8.39
C LEU A 206 20.65 3.54 9.42
N LEU A 207 20.13 3.13 10.58
CA LEU A 207 20.95 2.56 11.66
C LEU A 207 21.62 1.23 11.27
N ARG A 208 21.08 0.49 10.32
CA ARG A 208 21.63 -0.79 9.88
C ARG A 208 22.63 -0.71 8.76
N HIS A 209 22.48 0.29 7.88
CA HIS A 209 23.21 0.34 6.61
C HIS A 209 24.19 1.52 6.49
N VAL A 210 24.19 2.44 7.47
CA VAL A 210 25.11 3.57 7.46
C VAL A 210 26.07 3.42 8.64
N ASP A 211 27.29 2.98 8.32
CA ASP A 211 28.35 2.83 9.32
C ASP A 211 28.78 4.21 9.83
N GLY A 212 29.05 4.29 11.14
CA GLY A 212 29.52 5.52 11.76
C GLY A 212 28.49 6.65 11.82
N LEU A 213 27.20 6.34 11.69
CA LEU A 213 26.13 7.32 11.81
C LEU A 213 26.02 7.84 13.24
N HIS A 214 26.22 9.13 13.41
CA HIS A 214 26.03 9.82 14.69
C HIS A 214 24.72 10.62 14.68
N ILE A 215 23.73 10.17 15.46
CA ILE A 215 22.43 10.84 15.58
C ILE A 215 22.48 11.79 16.77
N ASP A 216 23.05 12.96 16.54
CA ASP A 216 23.11 14.06 17.50
C ASP A 216 23.12 15.41 16.77
N ALA A 217 22.81 16.49 17.47
CA ALA A 217 22.68 17.84 16.90
C ALA A 217 24.00 18.44 16.35
N ARG A 218 25.17 17.83 16.62
CA ARG A 218 26.44 18.30 16.06
C ARG A 218 26.77 17.70 14.70
N HIS A 219 26.25 16.49 14.44
CA HIS A 219 26.62 15.69 13.26
C HIS A 219 25.47 15.52 12.27
N MET A 220 24.23 15.76 12.70
CA MET A 220 23.07 15.50 11.85
C MET A 220 21.97 16.55 12.07
N MET A 221 21.28 16.90 11.00
CA MET A 221 20.01 17.63 11.04
C MET A 221 19.03 17.04 10.02
N VAL A 222 17.76 17.26 10.23
CA VAL A 222 16.71 16.90 9.27
C VAL A 222 16.42 18.12 8.40
N ILE A 223 16.39 17.94 7.08
CA ILE A 223 16.11 19.03 6.14
C ILE A 223 14.91 18.65 5.27
N SER A 224 13.86 19.48 5.29
CA SER A 224 12.77 19.35 4.34
C SER A 224 13.18 19.88 2.96
N PRO A 225 12.93 19.16 1.86
CA PRO A 225 13.27 19.62 0.51
C PRO A 225 12.36 20.77 0.02
N ASP A 226 11.18 20.92 0.61
CA ASP A 226 10.20 21.98 0.29
C ASP A 226 9.13 22.10 1.39
N GLU A 227 8.20 23.02 1.21
CA GLU A 227 7.08 23.23 2.16
C GLU A 227 6.17 22.01 2.28
N GLY A 228 5.98 21.24 1.18
CA GLY A 228 5.13 20.03 1.18
C GLY A 228 5.69 18.90 2.04
N GLY A 229 7.03 18.82 2.17
CA GLY A 229 7.72 17.82 3.00
C GLY A 229 7.80 18.18 4.49
N MET A 230 7.43 19.42 4.87
CA MET A 230 7.68 19.93 6.23
C MET A 230 7.07 19.07 7.33
N GLY A 231 5.83 18.61 7.18
CA GLY A 231 5.17 17.76 8.19
C GLY A 231 5.94 16.47 8.48
N ARG A 232 6.45 15.83 7.42
CA ARG A 232 7.30 14.62 7.54
C ARG A 232 8.63 14.93 8.19
N ALA A 233 9.27 16.02 7.77
CA ALA A 233 10.56 16.44 8.33
C ALA A 233 10.45 16.79 9.83
N VAL A 234 9.40 17.49 10.24
CA VAL A 234 9.10 17.76 11.65
C VAL A 234 8.95 16.46 12.45
N PHE A 235 8.22 15.47 11.91
CA PHE A 235 8.07 14.18 12.56
C PHE A 235 9.42 13.48 12.76
N PHE A 236 10.28 13.41 11.73
CA PHE A 236 11.60 12.81 11.82
C PHE A 236 12.50 13.56 12.79
N ALA A 237 12.53 14.89 12.74
CA ALA A 237 13.33 15.72 13.63
C ALA A 237 12.94 15.48 15.10
N ASN A 238 11.64 15.45 15.40
CA ASN A 238 11.14 15.18 16.74
C ASN A 238 11.48 13.77 17.24
N VAL A 239 11.33 12.76 16.41
CA VAL A 239 11.63 11.35 16.77
C VAL A 239 13.13 11.17 17.04
N LEU A 240 13.98 11.82 16.26
CA LEU A 240 15.43 11.70 16.36
C LEU A 240 16.06 12.71 17.34
N GLY A 241 15.31 13.70 17.82
CA GLY A 241 15.83 14.77 18.67
C GLY A 241 16.82 15.69 17.95
N LEU A 242 16.59 15.96 16.66
CA LEU A 242 17.48 16.72 15.80
C LEU A 242 16.90 18.09 15.40
N ASP A 243 17.79 18.99 15.00
CA ASP A 243 17.40 20.27 14.42
C ASP A 243 16.75 20.09 13.05
N LEU A 244 15.89 21.05 12.67
CA LEU A 244 15.13 21.06 11.44
C LEU A 244 15.53 22.24 10.56
N GLY A 245 15.86 21.94 9.30
CA GLY A 245 16.03 22.91 8.22
C GLY A 245 14.99 22.74 7.12
N MET A 246 14.87 23.72 6.25
CA MET A 246 13.99 23.66 5.08
C MET A 246 14.63 24.36 3.87
N PHE A 247 14.49 23.75 2.70
CA PHE A 247 14.75 24.42 1.42
C PHE A 247 13.47 25.04 0.88
N TYR A 248 13.56 26.25 0.36
CA TYR A 248 12.48 26.89 -0.34
C TYR A 248 12.47 26.48 -1.80
N LYS A 249 11.33 26.03 -2.31
CA LYS A 249 11.14 25.63 -3.70
C LYS A 249 10.12 26.52 -4.38
N ARG A 250 10.57 27.28 -5.38
CA ARG A 250 9.70 28.10 -6.22
C ARG A 250 9.42 27.41 -7.55
N ARG A 251 8.17 27.40 -7.98
CA ARG A 251 7.78 26.98 -9.33
C ARG A 251 7.77 28.22 -10.24
N ASP A 252 8.44 28.13 -11.37
CA ASP A 252 8.34 29.12 -12.43
C ASP A 252 7.24 28.70 -13.41
N TYR A 253 6.07 29.30 -13.28
CA TYR A 253 4.91 29.01 -14.12
C TYR A 253 5.01 29.65 -15.52
N THR A 254 6.04 30.46 -15.78
CA THR A 254 6.24 31.11 -17.09
C THR A 254 6.99 30.25 -18.07
N LYS A 255 7.64 29.18 -17.60
CA LYS A 255 8.45 28.27 -18.43
C LYS A 255 7.90 26.86 -18.35
N ILE A 256 7.53 26.32 -19.52
CA ILE A 256 7.14 24.93 -19.70
C ILE A 256 8.19 24.29 -20.61
N ILE A 257 8.87 23.25 -20.13
CA ILE A 257 9.78 22.42 -20.92
C ILE A 257 9.18 21.02 -21.00
N ASN A 258 9.03 20.51 -22.23
CA ASN A 258 8.50 19.16 -22.53
C ASN A 258 7.17 18.89 -21.80
N LEU A 259 6.24 19.85 -21.79
CA LEU A 259 4.96 19.79 -21.11
C LEU A 259 5.06 19.61 -19.57
N SER A 260 6.20 19.86 -19.00
CA SER A 260 6.44 19.80 -17.55
C SER A 260 6.87 21.17 -17.00
N LEU A 261 6.42 21.51 -15.80
CA LEU A 261 6.87 22.72 -15.09
C LEU A 261 8.32 22.55 -14.62
N ILE A 262 9.15 23.59 -14.84
CA ILE A 262 10.51 23.59 -14.30
C ILE A 262 10.44 23.88 -12.79
N HIS A 263 11.15 23.08 -12.03
CA HIS A 263 11.42 23.36 -10.63
C HIS A 263 12.78 24.06 -10.50
N ILE A 264 12.75 25.21 -9.90
CA ILE A 264 13.96 26.02 -9.61
C ILE A 264 14.22 25.94 -8.11
#